data_2358ddffc97ba61219a896fa35c57558
#
_entry.id   2358ddffc97ba61219a896fa35c57558
#
_cell.length_a   1.000
_cell.length_b   1.000
_cell.length_c   1.000
_cell.angle_alpha   90.00
_cell.angle_beta   90.00
_cell.angle_gamma   90.00
#
_symmetry.space_group_name_H-M   'P 1'
#
loop_
_entity.id
_entity.type
_entity.pdbx_description
1 polymer ?
#
loop_
_entity_poly.entity_id
_entity_poly.type
_entity_poly.pdbx_seq_one_letter_code
_entity_poly.pdbx_strand_id
1 'polypeptide(L)'
;HSDLRRQRQMCIRDRFRAELVGIGICWGEALDALAYIPLGHKGSEDSSPEQLPLETVLTALAPWLASSNHPKTLQNAKYDRLILLRHGIALEGVVIDTLLADYLRDAAAKHGLELMAEREFGFQPTSFTDLVGKKQTFADVPLEPASLYCGMDVHVTRRLALLLRHQLETMGPQLLPLLEQVEQPLEPVLARMESTGIRIDVPYLQGLSEEMGSTLQQLESDAKAAAGVDFNLASPKQLGELLFDTLGLD
;
A
#
# COMPACT_ATOMS: atom_id res chain seq x y z
N HIS A 1 11.72 3.41 -11.96
CA HIS A 1 10.33 3.61 -12.44
C HIS A 1 9.52 2.30 -12.50
N SER A 2 10.15 1.13 -12.72
CA SER A 2 9.47 -0.18 -12.74
C SER A 2 9.06 -0.66 -11.34
N ASP A 3 9.86 -0.40 -10.33
CA ASP A 3 9.62 -0.88 -8.96
C ASP A 3 8.51 -0.10 -8.25
N LEU A 4 8.39 1.21 -8.51
CA LEU A 4 7.29 2.03 -7.97
C LEU A 4 5.93 1.63 -8.57
N ARG A 5 5.89 1.20 -9.84
CA ARG A 5 4.66 0.67 -10.44
C ARG A 5 4.29 -0.70 -9.88
N ARG A 6 5.27 -1.56 -9.56
CA ARG A 6 5.03 -2.86 -8.91
C ARG A 6 4.54 -2.71 -7.47
N GLN A 7 5.11 -1.80 -6.69
CA GLN A 7 4.63 -1.52 -5.33
C GLN A 7 3.20 -0.94 -5.33
N ARG A 8 2.88 0.00 -6.24
CA ARG A 8 1.50 0.50 -6.38
C ARG A 8 0.52 -0.57 -6.86
N GLN A 9 0.92 -1.47 -7.76
CA GLN A 9 0.07 -2.59 -8.20
C GLN A 9 -0.11 -3.66 -7.12
N MET A 10 0.91 -3.94 -6.32
CA MET A 10 0.80 -4.87 -5.18
C MET A 10 -0.13 -4.33 -4.10
N CYS A 11 -0.02 -3.04 -3.71
CA CYS A 11 -0.93 -2.41 -2.77
C CYS A 11 -2.39 -2.42 -3.25
N ILE A 12 -2.66 -2.23 -4.54
CA ILE A 12 -4.03 -2.26 -5.08
C ILE A 12 -4.60 -3.68 -5.10
N ARG A 13 -3.81 -4.71 -5.37
CA ARG A 13 -4.27 -6.11 -5.34
C ARG A 13 -4.45 -6.62 -3.91
N ASP A 14 -3.57 -6.25 -2.99
CA ASP A 14 -3.58 -6.77 -1.63
C ASP A 14 -4.71 -6.23 -0.78
N ARG A 15 -5.08 -4.95 -0.87
CA ARG A 15 -6.09 -4.36 0.01
C ARG A 15 -7.50 -4.98 -0.11
N PHE A 16 -7.85 -5.58 -1.26
CA PHE A 16 -9.11 -6.30 -1.44
C PHE A 16 -9.05 -7.77 -1.05
N ARG A 17 -7.84 -8.30 -0.82
CA ARG A 17 -7.59 -9.69 -0.42
C ARG A 17 -6.78 -9.80 0.86
N ALA A 18 -6.24 -8.68 1.35
CA ALA A 18 -5.44 -8.65 2.56
C ALA A 18 -6.30 -9.09 3.74
N GLU A 19 -5.76 -10.00 4.54
CA GLU A 19 -6.35 -10.43 5.80
C GLU A 19 -5.78 -9.58 6.94
N LEU A 20 -6.58 -9.38 7.98
CA LEU A 20 -6.12 -8.69 9.17
C LEU A 20 -5.26 -9.65 10.01
N VAL A 21 -3.96 -9.43 9.99
CA VAL A 21 -2.99 -10.29 10.69
C VAL A 21 -2.71 -9.81 12.12
N GLY A 22 -2.84 -8.51 12.35
CA GLY A 22 -2.65 -7.93 13.68
C GLY A 22 -2.96 -6.44 13.70
N ILE A 23 -3.04 -5.87 14.89
CA ILE A 23 -3.32 -4.44 15.12
C ILE A 23 -2.23 -3.86 16.00
N GLY A 24 -1.50 -2.87 15.48
CA GLY A 24 -0.58 -2.04 16.26
C GLY A 24 -1.30 -0.79 16.81
N ILE A 25 -1.05 -0.45 18.06
CA ILE A 25 -1.61 0.73 18.71
C ILE A 25 -0.50 1.44 19.49
N CYS A 26 -0.45 2.78 19.38
CA CYS A 26 0.45 3.62 20.17
C CYS A 26 -0.35 4.75 20.81
N TRP A 27 -0.24 4.92 22.15
CA TRP A 27 -0.98 5.93 22.92
C TRP A 27 -0.09 6.94 23.65
N GLY A 28 1.22 6.82 23.53
CA GLY A 28 2.20 7.69 24.19
C GLY A 28 3.50 7.86 23.41
N GLU A 29 4.42 8.59 23.98
CA GLU A 29 5.75 8.84 23.39
C GLU A 29 6.79 7.82 23.80
N ALA A 30 6.59 7.19 24.95
CA ALA A 30 7.49 6.17 25.47
C ALA A 30 7.29 4.83 24.74
N LEU A 31 8.36 4.03 24.67
CA LEU A 31 8.36 2.73 23.98
C LEU A 31 7.50 1.67 24.69
N ASP A 32 7.09 1.90 25.91
CA ASP A 32 6.12 1.08 26.67
C ASP A 32 4.66 1.52 26.45
N ALA A 33 4.44 2.64 25.75
CA ALA A 33 3.12 3.15 25.39
C ALA A 33 2.65 2.69 24.01
N LEU A 34 2.92 1.46 23.67
CA LEU A 34 2.47 0.82 22.44
C LEU A 34 2.17 -0.66 22.66
N ALA A 35 1.36 -1.25 21.79
CA ALA A 35 1.07 -2.67 21.79
C ALA A 35 0.85 -3.20 20.38
N TYR A 36 1.14 -4.48 20.21
CA TYR A 36 0.74 -5.25 19.04
C TYR A 36 -0.22 -6.37 19.46
N ILE A 37 -1.35 -6.47 18.78
CA ILE A 37 -2.35 -7.51 19.02
C ILE A 37 -2.32 -8.47 17.83
N PRO A 38 -1.70 -9.65 17.93
CA PRO A 38 -1.67 -10.64 16.87
C PRO A 38 -3.04 -11.31 16.71
N LEU A 39 -3.47 -11.54 15.45
CA LEU A 39 -4.80 -12.05 15.13
C LEU A 39 -4.79 -13.16 14.07
N GLY A 40 -3.82 -13.16 13.16
CA GLY A 40 -3.81 -14.05 12.01
C GLY A 40 -2.43 -14.58 11.63
N HIS A 41 -1.48 -14.63 12.57
CA HIS A 41 -0.18 -15.24 12.31
C HIS A 41 -0.31 -16.75 12.19
N LYS A 42 0.34 -17.29 11.19
CA LYS A 42 0.52 -18.73 11.01
C LYS A 42 1.70 -19.17 11.91
N GLY A 43 1.52 -20.22 12.66
CA GLY A 43 2.62 -20.81 13.41
C GLY A 43 3.64 -21.53 12.53
N SER A 44 4.73 -22.02 13.16
CA SER A 44 5.57 -23.06 12.57
C SER A 44 4.81 -24.40 12.55
N GLU A 45 5.31 -25.39 11.79
CA GLU A 45 4.71 -26.72 11.71
C GLU A 45 4.48 -27.38 13.09
N ASP A 46 5.29 -27.00 14.09
CA ASP A 46 5.25 -27.58 15.43
C ASP A 46 4.55 -26.71 16.50
N SER A 47 4.19 -25.45 16.20
CA SER A 47 3.53 -24.56 17.17
C SER A 47 2.78 -23.44 16.49
N SER A 48 1.46 -23.34 16.77
CA SER A 48 0.69 -22.13 16.47
C SER A 48 0.86 -21.14 17.62
N PRO A 49 1.14 -19.85 17.34
CA PRO A 49 1.24 -18.85 18.38
C PRO A 49 -0.12 -18.65 19.05
N GLU A 50 -0.12 -18.45 20.36
CA GLU A 50 -1.33 -18.09 21.09
C GLU A 50 -1.78 -16.70 20.67
N GLN A 51 -3.01 -16.57 20.17
CA GLN A 51 -3.57 -15.33 19.66
C GLN A 51 -5.01 -15.18 20.12
N LEU A 52 -5.46 -13.94 20.30
CA LEU A 52 -6.87 -13.68 20.60
C LEU A 52 -7.75 -13.93 19.37
N PRO A 53 -8.98 -14.42 19.56
CA PRO A 53 -9.92 -14.55 18.45
C PRO A 53 -10.22 -13.19 17.82
N LEU A 54 -10.16 -13.13 16.50
CA LEU A 54 -10.37 -11.90 15.70
C LEU A 54 -11.68 -11.19 16.09
N GLU A 55 -12.79 -11.91 16.18
CA GLU A 55 -14.09 -11.33 16.53
C GLU A 55 -14.12 -10.72 17.94
N THR A 56 -13.44 -11.33 18.90
CA THR A 56 -13.33 -10.81 20.26
C THR A 56 -12.63 -9.44 20.27
N VAL A 57 -11.51 -9.35 19.57
CA VAL A 57 -10.72 -8.11 19.49
C VAL A 57 -11.47 -7.04 18.72
N LEU A 58 -12.04 -7.37 17.56
CA LEU A 58 -12.80 -6.41 16.77
C LEU A 58 -14.04 -5.90 17.50
N THR A 59 -14.77 -6.76 18.21
CA THR A 59 -15.92 -6.36 19.04
C THR A 59 -15.50 -5.39 20.14
N ALA A 60 -14.37 -5.64 20.78
CA ALA A 60 -13.84 -4.76 21.84
C ALA A 60 -13.37 -3.40 21.31
N LEU A 61 -12.74 -3.38 20.12
CA LEU A 61 -12.18 -2.16 19.52
C LEU A 61 -13.18 -1.37 18.67
N ALA A 62 -14.25 -1.99 18.15
CA ALA A 62 -15.21 -1.35 17.27
C ALA A 62 -15.80 -0.03 17.82
N PRO A 63 -16.20 0.07 19.10
CA PRO A 63 -16.72 1.34 19.64
C PRO A 63 -15.70 2.47 19.61
N TRP A 64 -14.42 2.17 19.83
CA TRP A 64 -13.34 3.14 19.74
C TRP A 64 -12.99 3.47 18.29
N LEU A 65 -12.88 2.48 17.42
CA LEU A 65 -12.56 2.67 15.99
C LEU A 65 -13.64 3.49 15.28
N ALA A 66 -14.92 3.24 15.56
CA ALA A 66 -16.06 3.92 14.95
C ALA A 66 -16.40 5.28 15.58
N SER A 67 -15.67 5.73 16.58
CA SER A 67 -15.98 6.98 17.29
C SER A 67 -15.19 8.15 16.73
N SER A 68 -15.90 9.20 16.31
CA SER A 68 -15.30 10.49 15.92
C SER A 68 -14.73 11.25 17.14
N ASN A 69 -15.18 10.95 18.37
CA ASN A 69 -14.71 11.60 19.58
C ASN A 69 -13.36 11.06 20.08
N HIS A 70 -12.86 9.99 19.48
CA HIS A 70 -11.56 9.42 19.80
C HIS A 70 -10.60 9.70 18.65
N PRO A 71 -9.73 10.72 18.76
CA PRO A 71 -8.82 11.09 17.67
C PRO A 71 -7.81 9.98 17.40
N LYS A 72 -7.59 9.70 16.12
CA LYS A 72 -6.66 8.69 15.63
C LYS A 72 -5.71 9.29 14.60
N THR A 73 -4.49 8.81 14.63
CA THR A 73 -3.45 9.13 13.64
C THR A 73 -3.06 7.85 12.93
N LEU A 74 -3.00 7.90 11.61
CA LEU A 74 -2.63 6.75 10.77
C LEU A 74 -1.63 7.15 9.69
N GLN A 75 -1.01 6.16 9.11
CA GLN A 75 -0.22 6.27 7.88
C GLN A 75 -0.98 5.57 6.76
N ASN A 76 -1.43 6.29 5.72
CA ASN A 76 -2.25 5.73 4.64
C ASN A 76 -3.59 5.16 5.15
N ALA A 77 -4.33 5.98 5.89
CA ALA A 77 -5.59 5.63 6.57
C ALA A 77 -6.60 4.91 5.67
N LYS A 78 -6.61 5.23 4.38
CA LYS A 78 -7.48 4.57 3.40
C LYS A 78 -7.29 3.05 3.33
N TYR A 79 -6.06 2.57 3.51
CA TYR A 79 -5.77 1.15 3.53
C TYR A 79 -6.41 0.46 4.74
N ASP A 80 -6.21 1.02 5.93
CA ASP A 80 -6.77 0.49 7.17
C ASP A 80 -8.29 0.56 7.18
N ARG A 81 -8.85 1.67 6.69
CA ARG A 81 -10.29 1.86 6.52
C ARG A 81 -10.92 0.76 5.67
N LEU A 82 -10.31 0.43 4.53
CA LEU A 82 -10.81 -0.63 3.64
C LEU A 82 -10.77 -2.01 4.28
N ILE A 83 -9.74 -2.31 5.05
CA ILE A 83 -9.66 -3.56 5.81
C ILE A 83 -10.74 -3.61 6.89
N LEU A 84 -10.86 -2.57 7.71
CA LEU A 84 -11.85 -2.49 8.77
C LEU A 84 -13.29 -2.54 8.23
N LEU A 85 -13.54 -1.90 7.10
CA LEU A 85 -14.86 -1.91 6.44
C LEU A 85 -15.29 -3.33 6.04
N ARG A 86 -14.37 -4.20 5.63
CA ARG A 86 -14.65 -5.61 5.34
C ARG A 86 -15.08 -6.41 6.57
N HIS A 87 -14.68 -5.96 7.75
CA HIS A 87 -15.12 -6.49 9.04
C HIS A 87 -16.33 -5.74 9.63
N GLY A 88 -16.99 -4.88 8.83
CA GLY A 88 -18.17 -4.14 9.26
C GLY A 88 -17.88 -2.97 10.20
N ILE A 89 -16.63 -2.54 10.33
CA ILE A 89 -16.24 -1.43 11.20
C ILE A 89 -15.98 -0.18 10.35
N ALA A 90 -16.75 0.87 10.61
CA ALA A 90 -16.49 2.21 10.06
C ALA A 90 -15.36 2.87 10.86
N LEU A 91 -14.24 3.18 10.22
CA LEU A 91 -13.15 3.93 10.85
C LEU A 91 -13.52 5.42 10.89
N GLU A 92 -13.61 5.99 12.09
CA GLU A 92 -13.92 7.40 12.31
C GLU A 92 -12.87 8.10 13.18
N GLY A 93 -12.91 9.43 13.23
CA GLY A 93 -12.01 10.22 14.09
C GLY A 93 -10.55 10.23 13.63
N VAL A 94 -10.27 10.01 12.36
CA VAL A 94 -8.92 10.20 11.81
C VAL A 94 -8.64 11.69 11.71
N VAL A 95 -7.72 12.17 12.57
CA VAL A 95 -7.37 13.60 12.65
C VAL A 95 -6.13 13.95 11.83
N ILE A 96 -5.28 12.96 11.56
CA ILE A 96 -4.13 13.14 10.66
C ILE A 96 -3.74 11.80 10.00
N ASP A 97 -3.66 11.83 8.68
CA ASP A 97 -2.98 10.83 7.88
C ASP A 97 -1.59 11.37 7.51
N THR A 98 -0.55 10.73 8.02
CA THR A 98 0.84 11.20 7.84
C THR A 98 1.30 11.13 6.39
N LEU A 99 0.73 10.24 5.57
CA LEU A 99 1.00 10.20 4.14
C LEU A 99 0.46 11.44 3.43
N LEU A 100 -0.78 11.85 3.72
CA LEU A 100 -1.39 13.05 3.14
C LEU A 100 -0.70 14.32 3.64
N ALA A 101 -0.37 14.38 4.93
CA ALA A 101 0.34 15.51 5.51
C ALA A 101 1.72 15.69 4.87
N ASP A 102 2.48 14.62 4.67
CA ASP A 102 3.78 14.67 4.02
C ASP A 102 3.69 15.04 2.54
N TYR A 103 2.65 14.56 1.84
CA TYR A 103 2.39 14.91 0.45
C TYR A 103 2.13 16.42 0.29
N LEU A 104 1.37 17.02 1.20
CA LEU A 104 1.14 18.48 1.19
C LEU A 104 2.41 19.28 1.50
N ARG A 105 3.29 18.73 2.32
CA ARG A 105 4.56 19.37 2.64
C ARG A 105 5.52 19.39 1.45
N ASP A 106 5.64 18.28 0.74
CA ASP A 106 6.52 18.12 -0.43
C ASP A 106 6.00 17.03 -1.37
N ALA A 107 5.20 17.41 -2.37
CA ALA A 107 4.61 16.49 -3.32
C ALA A 107 5.64 15.72 -4.19
N ALA A 108 6.89 16.17 -4.26
CA ALA A 108 7.96 15.52 -5.01
C ALA A 108 8.69 14.44 -4.19
N ALA A 109 8.54 14.45 -2.88
CA ALA A 109 9.18 13.48 -1.99
C ALA A 109 8.56 12.07 -2.12
N LYS A 110 9.20 11.10 -1.49
CA LYS A 110 8.62 9.76 -1.29
C LYS A 110 7.97 9.70 0.09
N HIS A 111 6.72 9.24 0.15
CA HIS A 111 5.86 9.28 1.32
C HIS A 111 5.69 7.94 2.03
N GLY A 112 6.61 6.98 1.79
CA GLY A 112 6.66 5.74 2.56
C GLY A 112 7.12 6.00 3.98
N LEU A 113 6.53 5.30 4.97
CA LEU A 113 6.82 5.48 6.39
C LEU A 113 8.31 5.38 6.70
N GLU A 114 8.97 4.37 6.13
CA GLU A 114 10.41 4.11 6.28
C GLU A 114 11.26 5.30 5.79
N LEU A 115 10.90 5.85 4.63
CA LEU A 115 11.63 6.98 4.02
C LEU A 115 11.38 8.29 4.77
N MET A 116 10.18 8.48 5.31
CA MET A 116 9.89 9.61 6.19
C MET A 116 10.66 9.50 7.50
N ALA A 117 10.73 8.29 8.10
CA ALA A 117 11.49 8.05 9.31
C ALA A 117 12.98 8.33 9.12
N GLU A 118 13.56 7.88 8.01
CA GLU A 118 14.94 8.15 7.66
C GLU A 118 15.21 9.65 7.48
N ARG A 119 14.35 10.33 6.72
CA ARG A 119 14.49 11.77 6.43
C ARG A 119 14.33 12.65 7.67
N GLU A 120 13.33 12.36 8.51
CA GLU A 120 12.97 13.22 9.63
C GLU A 120 13.71 12.88 10.94
N PHE A 121 14.07 11.62 11.12
CA PHE A 121 14.64 11.15 12.38
C PHE A 121 16.05 10.55 12.23
N GLY A 122 16.57 10.42 11.00
CA GLY A 122 17.85 9.76 10.74
C GLY A 122 17.86 8.27 11.09
N PHE A 123 16.67 7.65 11.17
CA PHE A 123 16.46 6.27 11.56
C PHE A 123 15.87 5.49 10.40
N GLN A 124 16.48 4.36 10.05
CA GLN A 124 16.00 3.47 8.99
C GLN A 124 15.33 2.24 9.60
N PRO A 125 13.99 2.18 9.60
CA PRO A 125 13.24 1.01 10.05
C PRO A 125 13.51 -0.20 9.15
N THR A 126 13.23 -1.39 9.65
CA THR A 126 13.19 -2.61 8.83
C THR A 126 12.12 -2.45 7.75
N SER A 127 12.45 -2.71 6.50
CA SER A 127 11.46 -2.62 5.42
C SER A 127 10.50 -3.82 5.45
N PHE A 128 9.26 -3.60 5.00
CA PHE A 128 8.28 -4.69 4.83
C PHE A 128 8.83 -5.81 3.92
N THR A 129 9.54 -5.43 2.86
CA THR A 129 10.09 -6.38 1.89
C THR A 129 11.19 -7.26 2.49
N ASP A 130 12.02 -6.70 3.36
CA ASP A 130 13.07 -7.43 4.04
C ASP A 130 12.50 -8.37 5.11
N LEU A 131 11.43 -7.93 5.79
CA LEU A 131 10.76 -8.70 6.83
C LEU A 131 10.00 -9.91 6.26
N VAL A 132 9.21 -9.71 5.19
CA VAL A 132 8.28 -10.73 4.67
C VAL A 132 8.93 -11.67 3.65
N GLY A 133 9.98 -11.20 2.93
CA GLY A 133 10.60 -11.99 1.86
C GLY A 133 9.75 -12.13 0.60
N LYS A 134 10.29 -12.85 -0.42
CA LYS A 134 9.75 -12.79 -1.80
C LYS A 134 8.47 -13.58 -2.06
N LYS A 135 8.11 -14.54 -1.23
CA LYS A 135 6.99 -15.48 -1.46
C LYS A 135 6.11 -15.70 -0.23
N GLN A 136 6.28 -14.90 0.81
CA GLN A 136 5.57 -15.00 2.07
C GLN A 136 4.61 -13.84 2.23
N THR A 137 3.67 -13.98 3.16
CA THR A 137 2.76 -12.93 3.61
C THR A 137 3.17 -12.48 5.01
N PHE A 138 2.64 -11.38 5.50
CA PHE A 138 2.90 -10.93 6.87
C PHE A 138 2.45 -11.96 7.92
N ALA A 139 1.45 -12.77 7.60
CA ALA A 139 0.98 -13.87 8.45
C ALA A 139 2.04 -14.97 8.66
N ASP A 140 3.01 -15.09 7.77
CA ASP A 140 4.09 -16.07 7.85
C ASP A 140 5.29 -15.57 8.68
N VAL A 141 5.29 -14.28 9.07
CA VAL A 141 6.35 -13.67 9.90
C VAL A 141 6.16 -14.11 11.35
N PRO A 142 7.23 -14.55 12.07
CA PRO A 142 7.15 -14.88 13.48
C PRO A 142 6.70 -13.69 14.34
N LEU A 143 6.04 -13.96 15.48
CA LEU A 143 5.43 -12.92 16.32
C LEU A 143 6.41 -11.85 16.80
N GLU A 144 7.62 -12.24 17.21
CA GLU A 144 8.58 -11.29 17.77
C GLU A 144 9.01 -10.25 16.72
N PRO A 145 9.54 -10.60 15.53
CA PRO A 145 9.85 -9.61 14.50
C PRO A 145 8.63 -8.86 14.00
N ALA A 146 7.45 -9.49 13.90
CA ALA A 146 6.22 -8.81 13.52
C ALA A 146 5.81 -7.74 14.57
N SER A 147 5.92 -8.07 15.85
CA SER A 147 5.63 -7.16 16.97
C SER A 147 6.59 -5.96 16.97
N LEU A 148 7.88 -6.19 16.77
CA LEU A 148 8.89 -5.12 16.67
C LEU A 148 8.62 -4.21 15.47
N TYR A 149 8.31 -4.79 14.31
CA TYR A 149 7.98 -4.05 13.10
C TYR A 149 6.74 -3.17 13.30
N CYS A 150 5.61 -3.76 13.73
CA CYS A 150 4.37 -3.01 13.94
C CYS A 150 4.50 -1.97 15.07
N GLY A 151 5.22 -2.31 16.15
CA GLY A 151 5.49 -1.38 17.24
C GLY A 151 6.27 -0.15 16.75
N MET A 152 7.26 -0.36 15.90
CA MET A 152 8.03 0.72 15.28
C MET A 152 7.16 1.57 14.35
N ASP A 153 6.36 0.93 13.50
CA ASP A 153 5.48 1.64 12.56
C ASP A 153 4.50 2.58 13.28
N VAL A 154 3.84 2.12 14.33
CA VAL A 154 2.89 2.97 15.08
C VAL A 154 3.59 4.07 15.88
N HIS A 155 4.79 3.79 16.42
CA HIS A 155 5.58 4.80 17.13
C HIS A 155 6.08 5.90 16.18
N VAL A 156 6.63 5.52 15.03
CA VAL A 156 7.08 6.46 13.99
C VAL A 156 5.90 7.27 13.46
N THR A 157 4.76 6.63 13.15
CA THR A 157 3.55 7.33 12.69
C THR A 157 3.10 8.40 13.67
N ARG A 158 3.07 8.09 14.98
CA ARG A 158 2.73 9.08 16.01
C ARG A 158 3.70 10.26 16.04
N ARG A 159 4.99 10.01 16.00
CA ARG A 159 6.02 11.07 15.98
C ARG A 159 5.93 11.93 14.72
N LEU A 160 5.76 11.30 13.56
CA LEU A 160 5.58 12.01 12.30
C LEU A 160 4.33 12.88 12.30
N ALA A 161 3.23 12.43 12.88
CA ALA A 161 2.01 13.22 12.96
C ALA A 161 2.21 14.56 13.69
N LEU A 162 2.88 14.51 14.83
CA LEU A 162 3.18 15.72 15.60
C LEU A 162 4.12 16.67 14.84
N LEU A 163 5.16 16.11 14.23
CA LEU A 163 6.13 16.87 13.45
C LEU A 163 5.50 17.51 12.21
N LEU A 164 4.80 16.71 11.40
CA LEU A 164 4.19 17.18 10.15
C LEU A 164 3.10 18.22 10.39
N ARG A 165 2.29 18.05 11.45
CA ARG A 165 1.33 19.06 11.85
C ARG A 165 2.02 20.39 12.12
N HIS A 166 3.07 20.40 12.92
CA HIS A 166 3.83 21.59 13.23
C HIS A 166 4.50 22.20 11.97
N GLN A 167 5.06 21.37 11.10
CA GLN A 167 5.65 21.83 9.84
C GLN A 167 4.62 22.49 8.93
N LEU A 168 3.44 21.89 8.74
CA LEU A 168 2.36 22.48 7.93
C LEU A 168 1.85 23.81 8.51
N GLU A 169 1.75 23.92 9.85
CA GLU A 169 1.39 25.18 10.52
C GLU A 169 2.42 26.30 10.25
N THR A 170 3.70 25.96 10.22
CA THR A 170 4.78 26.93 10.06
C THR A 170 5.11 27.28 8.61
N MET A 171 4.91 26.35 7.68
CA MET A 171 5.19 26.55 6.25
C MET A 171 4.21 27.48 5.56
N GLY A 172 2.95 27.52 6.01
CA GLY A 172 1.96 28.42 5.45
C GLY A 172 0.57 28.26 6.07
N PRO A 173 -0.18 29.34 6.20
CA PRO A 173 -1.46 29.37 6.92
C PRO A 173 -2.57 28.55 6.22
N GLN A 174 -2.37 28.15 4.97
CA GLN A 174 -3.36 27.42 4.19
C GLN A 174 -3.14 25.91 4.20
N LEU A 175 -1.95 25.41 4.56
CA LEU A 175 -1.60 24.00 4.40
C LEU A 175 -2.33 23.10 5.40
N LEU A 176 -2.38 23.48 6.67
CA LEU A 176 -3.12 22.71 7.67
C LEU A 176 -4.63 22.73 7.43
N PRO A 177 -5.27 23.90 7.12
CA PRO A 177 -6.67 23.92 6.68
C PRO A 177 -6.94 23.06 5.42
N LEU A 178 -6.02 23.03 4.45
CA LEU A 178 -6.15 22.17 3.27
C LEU A 178 -6.15 20.70 3.66
N LEU A 179 -5.25 20.27 4.55
CA LEU A 179 -5.25 18.92 5.07
C LEU A 179 -6.57 18.58 5.75
N GLU A 180 -7.02 19.42 6.70
CA GLU A 180 -8.16 19.12 7.57
C GLU A 180 -9.51 19.25 6.87
N GLN A 181 -9.65 20.17 5.91
CA GLN A 181 -10.94 20.48 5.28
C GLN A 181 -11.12 19.87 3.89
N VAL A 182 -10.04 19.41 3.24
CA VAL A 182 -10.10 18.84 1.90
C VAL A 182 -9.52 17.43 1.85
N GLU A 183 -8.22 17.27 2.12
CA GLU A 183 -7.52 16.00 1.89
C GLU A 183 -8.00 14.89 2.82
N GLN A 184 -8.11 15.18 4.11
CA GLN A 184 -8.61 14.20 5.09
C GLN A 184 -10.08 13.82 4.88
N PRO A 185 -11.03 14.75 4.66
CA PRO A 185 -12.41 14.39 4.31
C PRO A 185 -12.57 13.66 2.98
N LEU A 186 -11.66 13.86 2.03
CA LEU A 186 -11.68 13.17 0.75
C LEU A 186 -11.27 11.69 0.88
N GLU A 187 -10.38 11.35 1.81
CA GLU A 187 -9.88 9.99 2.01
C GLU A 187 -11.01 8.96 2.19
N PRO A 188 -11.99 9.13 3.12
CA PRO A 188 -13.08 8.18 3.27
C PRO A 188 -14.04 8.13 2.05
N VAL A 189 -14.15 9.20 1.29
CA VAL A 189 -14.91 9.21 0.03
C VAL A 189 -14.24 8.30 -0.98
N LEU A 190 -12.93 8.44 -1.17
CA LEU A 190 -12.15 7.60 -2.06
C LEU A 190 -12.16 6.12 -1.63
N ALA A 191 -12.07 5.86 -0.32
CA ALA A 191 -12.19 4.51 0.22
C ALA A 191 -13.56 3.88 -0.12
N ARG A 192 -14.63 4.64 -0.01
CA ARG A 192 -15.99 4.19 -0.35
C ARG A 192 -16.14 3.92 -1.84
N MET A 193 -15.60 4.81 -2.70
CA MET A 193 -15.58 4.59 -4.15
C MET A 193 -14.82 3.32 -4.51
N GLU A 194 -13.65 3.09 -3.92
CA GLU A 194 -12.84 1.90 -4.14
C GLU A 194 -13.55 0.62 -3.65
N SER A 195 -14.20 0.66 -2.49
CA SER A 195 -14.93 -0.51 -1.96
C SER A 195 -16.18 -0.86 -2.79
N THR A 196 -16.84 0.14 -3.38
CA THR A 196 -17.97 -0.06 -4.28
C THR A 196 -17.51 -0.63 -5.61
N GLY A 197 -16.34 -0.22 -6.09
CA GLY A 197 -15.77 -0.62 -7.36
C GLY A 197 -16.51 -0.02 -8.57
N ILE A 198 -16.15 -0.48 -9.75
CA ILE A 198 -16.78 -0.11 -11.02
C ILE A 198 -17.25 -1.38 -11.74
N ARG A 199 -18.39 -1.26 -12.41
CA ARG A 199 -18.88 -2.31 -13.30
C ARG A 199 -18.13 -2.24 -14.62
N ILE A 200 -17.61 -3.36 -15.07
CA ILE A 200 -16.98 -3.53 -16.39
C ILE A 200 -17.86 -4.41 -17.28
N ASP A 201 -17.85 -4.14 -18.58
CA ASP A 201 -18.45 -5.02 -19.58
C ASP A 201 -17.44 -6.13 -19.93
N VAL A 202 -17.54 -7.26 -19.22
CA VAL A 202 -16.63 -8.41 -19.40
C VAL A 202 -16.71 -8.99 -20.80
N PRO A 203 -17.92 -9.24 -21.40
CA PRO A 203 -18.02 -9.71 -22.78
C PRO A 203 -17.35 -8.81 -23.80
N TYR A 204 -17.55 -7.49 -23.68
CA TYR A 204 -16.89 -6.52 -24.54
C TYR A 204 -15.35 -6.57 -24.43
N LEU A 205 -14.82 -6.60 -23.21
CA LEU A 205 -13.38 -6.67 -22.99
C LEU A 205 -12.78 -7.99 -23.47
N GLN A 206 -13.51 -9.09 -23.35
CA GLN A 206 -13.09 -10.38 -23.91
C GLN A 206 -13.03 -10.33 -25.44
N GLY A 207 -14.06 -9.83 -26.11
CA GLY A 207 -14.07 -9.65 -27.55
C GLY A 207 -12.94 -8.75 -28.03
N LEU A 208 -12.70 -7.62 -27.34
CA LEU A 208 -11.58 -6.73 -27.65
C LEU A 208 -10.21 -7.42 -27.46
N SER A 209 -10.07 -8.24 -26.43
CA SER A 209 -8.84 -9.02 -26.21
C SER A 209 -8.57 -10.03 -27.31
N GLU A 210 -9.63 -10.71 -27.80
CA GLU A 210 -9.53 -11.66 -28.92
C GLU A 210 -9.19 -10.96 -30.24
N GLU A 211 -9.83 -9.83 -30.52
CA GLU A 211 -9.54 -9.01 -31.71
C GLU A 211 -8.10 -8.50 -31.69
N MET A 212 -7.65 -7.93 -30.56
CA MET A 212 -6.28 -7.48 -30.39
C MET A 212 -5.28 -8.65 -30.49
N GLY A 213 -5.59 -9.81 -29.94
CA GLY A 213 -4.77 -11.01 -30.03
C GLY A 213 -4.59 -11.48 -31.48
N SER A 214 -5.67 -11.53 -32.25
CA SER A 214 -5.65 -11.87 -33.68
C SER A 214 -4.83 -10.86 -34.49
N THR A 215 -5.01 -9.58 -34.23
CA THR A 215 -4.27 -8.50 -34.90
C THR A 215 -2.78 -8.58 -34.59
N LEU A 216 -2.40 -8.84 -33.34
CA LEU A 216 -1.01 -9.01 -32.94
C LEU A 216 -0.37 -10.22 -33.62
N GLN A 217 -1.06 -11.35 -33.70
CA GLN A 217 -0.57 -12.55 -34.40
C GLN A 217 -0.35 -12.28 -35.89
N GLN A 218 -1.27 -11.56 -36.54
CA GLN A 218 -1.14 -11.19 -37.94
C GLN A 218 0.06 -10.27 -38.14
N LEU A 219 0.20 -9.21 -37.34
CA LEU A 219 1.33 -8.27 -37.41
C LEU A 219 2.68 -8.96 -37.16
N GLU A 220 2.71 -9.91 -36.22
CA GLU A 220 3.92 -10.70 -35.95
C GLU A 220 4.29 -11.58 -37.17
N SER A 221 3.29 -12.23 -37.74
CA SER A 221 3.47 -13.04 -38.96
C SER A 221 3.98 -12.20 -40.14
N ASP A 222 3.35 -11.04 -40.34
CA ASP A 222 3.72 -10.12 -41.42
C ASP A 222 5.16 -9.57 -41.27
N ALA A 223 5.52 -9.22 -40.04
CA ALA A 223 6.87 -8.75 -39.72
C ALA A 223 7.93 -9.83 -39.94
N LYS A 224 7.67 -11.07 -39.51
CA LYS A 224 8.58 -12.20 -39.76
C LYS A 224 8.71 -12.52 -41.27
N ALA A 225 7.60 -12.46 -41.98
CA ALA A 225 7.58 -12.66 -43.43
C ALA A 225 8.37 -11.55 -44.15
N ALA A 226 8.21 -10.30 -43.75
CA ALA A 226 8.95 -9.17 -44.33
C ALA A 226 10.46 -9.24 -44.00
N ALA A 227 10.83 -9.69 -42.81
CA ALA A 227 12.21 -9.85 -42.40
C ALA A 227 12.90 -11.08 -43.02
N GLY A 228 12.14 -12.07 -43.46
CA GLY A 228 12.64 -13.34 -43.98
C GLY A 228 13.30 -14.25 -42.93
N VAL A 229 13.23 -13.90 -41.68
CA VAL A 229 13.79 -14.65 -40.53
C VAL A 229 12.82 -14.68 -39.37
N ASP A 230 12.93 -15.71 -38.55
CA ASP A 230 12.14 -15.80 -37.29
C ASP A 230 12.88 -15.08 -36.17
N PHE A 231 12.16 -14.20 -35.47
CA PHE A 231 12.68 -13.45 -34.34
C PHE A 231 11.55 -13.08 -33.37
N ASN A 232 11.92 -12.73 -32.14
CA ASN A 232 10.96 -12.28 -31.13
C ASN A 232 10.80 -10.75 -31.18
N LEU A 233 9.68 -10.26 -31.72
CA LEU A 233 9.34 -8.83 -31.79
C LEU A 233 9.31 -8.17 -30.40
N ALA A 234 8.97 -8.91 -29.34
CA ALA A 234 8.95 -8.40 -27.97
C ALA A 234 10.34 -8.28 -27.33
N SER A 235 11.41 -8.69 -28.03
CA SER A 235 12.80 -8.56 -27.59
C SER A 235 13.47 -7.37 -28.27
N PRO A 236 13.68 -6.23 -27.59
CA PRO A 236 14.37 -5.07 -28.16
C PRO A 236 15.76 -5.42 -28.69
N LYS A 237 16.44 -6.40 -28.08
CA LYS A 237 17.75 -6.86 -28.50
C LYS A 237 17.69 -7.55 -29.88
N GLN A 238 16.81 -8.55 -30.03
CA GLN A 238 16.67 -9.27 -31.31
C GLN A 238 16.15 -8.35 -32.41
N LEU A 239 15.25 -7.44 -32.07
CA LEU A 239 14.76 -6.44 -33.02
C LEU A 239 15.90 -5.49 -33.48
N GLY A 240 16.74 -5.04 -32.56
CA GLY A 240 17.90 -4.22 -32.86
C GLY A 240 18.92 -4.95 -33.77
N GLU A 241 19.27 -6.18 -33.44
CA GLU A 241 20.15 -7.04 -34.25
C GLU A 241 19.59 -7.25 -35.68
N LEU A 242 18.27 -7.45 -35.80
CA LEU A 242 17.61 -7.57 -37.08
C LEU A 242 17.69 -6.27 -37.91
N LEU A 243 17.30 -5.14 -37.32
CA LEU A 243 17.21 -3.86 -38.01
C LEU A 243 18.59 -3.32 -38.41
N PHE A 244 19.54 -3.34 -37.49
CA PHE A 244 20.84 -2.69 -37.68
C PHE A 244 21.90 -3.65 -38.27
N ASP A 245 22.00 -4.89 -37.73
CA ASP A 245 23.06 -5.81 -38.14
C ASP A 245 22.66 -6.64 -39.36
N THR A 246 21.38 -7.03 -39.51
CA THR A 246 20.94 -7.89 -40.61
C THR A 246 20.41 -7.10 -41.80
N LEU A 247 19.54 -6.12 -41.55
CA LEU A 247 18.92 -5.31 -42.60
C LEU A 247 19.73 -4.04 -42.93
N GLY A 248 20.72 -3.69 -42.13
CA GLY A 248 21.61 -2.55 -42.37
C GLY A 248 20.91 -1.20 -42.38
N LEU A 249 19.87 -1.03 -41.57
CA LEU A 249 19.18 0.25 -41.41
C LEU A 249 20.00 1.16 -40.50
N ASP A 250 20.22 2.40 -40.89
CA ASP A 250 20.94 3.44 -40.13
C ASP A 250 20.04 4.10 -39.07
#